data_1d0e4cb5a101d3b5b94a75053a2292eb
#
_entry.id   1d0e4cb5a101d3b5b94a75053a2292eb
#
_cell.length_a   1.000
_cell.length_b   1.000
_cell.length_c   1.000
_cell.angle_alpha   90.00
_cell.angle_beta   90.00
_cell.angle_gamma   90.00
#
_symmetry.space_group_name_H-M   'P 1'
#
loop_
_entity.id
_entity.type
_entity.pdbx_description
1 polymer ?
#
loop_
_entity_poly.entity_id
_entity_poly.type
_entity_poly.pdbx_seq_one_letter_code
_entity_poly.pdbx_strand_id
1 'polypeptide(L)'
;MLATQQRLTELGYWLGTPDGHFGALTQQAVFALQKAAGLSRDGSVGPKTAKALADGIRPRATLSGNGVEIVLDRQLLLVVRGGTVRTILNTSTGNREEYTSTSGNRAIAVTPKGTFKVYRGVDGPLTNSLGQLWRPRFFYRGIAVHGSPNIPPWPASHGCARLSNAAI
;
A
#
# COMPACT_ATOMS: atom_id res chain seq x y z
N MET A 1 -19.32 -12.25 -6.29
CA MET A 1 -17.93 -11.74 -6.15
C MET A 1 -17.61 -10.68 -7.21
N LEU A 2 -17.93 -10.89 -8.50
CA LEU A 2 -17.62 -9.92 -9.56
C LEU A 2 -18.17 -8.51 -9.27
N ALA A 3 -19.44 -8.38 -8.84
CA ALA A 3 -20.01 -7.09 -8.47
C ALA A 3 -19.26 -6.36 -7.33
N THR A 4 -18.75 -7.13 -6.37
CA THR A 4 -17.91 -6.59 -5.28
C THR A 4 -16.59 -6.01 -5.84
N GLN A 5 -15.92 -6.75 -6.73
CA GLN A 5 -14.67 -6.29 -7.37
C GLN A 5 -14.90 -5.07 -8.26
N GLN A 6 -15.98 -5.06 -9.05
CA GLN A 6 -16.37 -3.91 -9.87
C GLN A 6 -16.59 -2.68 -8.99
N ARG A 7 -17.33 -2.83 -7.89
CA ARG A 7 -17.59 -1.71 -6.97
C ARG A 7 -16.32 -1.22 -6.28
N LEU A 8 -15.41 -2.10 -5.87
CA LEU A 8 -14.08 -1.72 -5.36
C LEU A 8 -13.31 -0.89 -6.39
N THR A 9 -13.30 -1.35 -7.65
CA THR A 9 -12.62 -0.65 -8.76
C THR A 9 -13.23 0.73 -9.04
N GLU A 10 -14.55 0.85 -9.08
CA GLU A 10 -15.26 2.14 -9.22
C GLU A 10 -14.87 3.14 -8.12
N LEU A 11 -14.70 2.66 -6.91
CA LEU A 11 -14.24 3.46 -5.78
C LEU A 11 -12.72 3.72 -5.79
N GLY A 12 -12.00 3.18 -6.76
CA GLY A 12 -10.57 3.37 -6.92
C GLY A 12 -9.69 2.43 -6.09
N TYR A 13 -10.26 1.42 -5.43
CA TYR A 13 -9.49 0.37 -4.75
C TYR A 13 -8.89 -0.59 -5.79
N TRP A 14 -7.57 -0.63 -5.84
CA TRP A 14 -6.85 -1.36 -6.87
C TRP A 14 -6.82 -2.87 -6.58
N LEU A 15 -7.23 -3.68 -7.54
CA LEU A 15 -7.23 -5.15 -7.46
C LEU A 15 -6.85 -5.83 -8.79
N GLY A 16 -6.38 -5.04 -9.78
CA GLY A 16 -6.21 -5.54 -11.15
C GLY A 16 -7.55 -5.59 -11.88
N THR A 17 -7.72 -6.58 -12.73
CA THR A 17 -8.96 -6.77 -13.49
C THR A 17 -9.96 -7.59 -12.66
N PRO A 18 -11.22 -7.13 -12.49
CA PRO A 18 -12.28 -7.93 -11.89
C PRO A 18 -12.53 -9.24 -12.67
N ASP A 19 -12.42 -10.37 -12.00
CA ASP A 19 -12.51 -11.72 -12.59
C ASP A 19 -13.58 -12.62 -11.96
N GLY A 20 -14.25 -12.14 -10.90
CA GLY A 20 -15.25 -12.87 -10.14
C GLY A 20 -14.67 -13.83 -9.09
N HIS A 21 -13.33 -13.97 -8.98
CA HIS A 21 -12.66 -14.84 -8.01
C HIS A 21 -12.04 -14.04 -6.87
N PHE A 22 -12.17 -14.51 -5.64
CA PHE A 22 -11.55 -13.87 -4.47
C PHE A 22 -10.08 -14.31 -4.36
N GLY A 23 -9.21 -13.63 -5.10
CA GLY A 23 -7.76 -13.85 -5.06
C GLY A 23 -7.02 -12.88 -4.15
N ALA A 24 -5.70 -12.99 -4.13
CA ALA A 24 -4.82 -12.16 -3.30
C ALA A 24 -4.98 -10.65 -3.58
N LEU A 25 -5.14 -10.23 -4.84
CA LEU A 25 -5.32 -8.82 -5.19
C LEU A 25 -6.67 -8.27 -4.72
N THR A 26 -7.74 -9.07 -4.79
CA THR A 26 -9.05 -8.71 -4.22
C THR A 26 -8.94 -8.52 -2.71
N GLN A 27 -8.23 -9.42 -2.02
CA GLN A 27 -7.98 -9.30 -0.58
C GLN A 27 -7.21 -8.01 -0.24
N GLN A 28 -6.21 -7.62 -1.04
CA GLN A 28 -5.49 -6.36 -0.84
C GLN A 28 -6.42 -5.15 -0.97
N ALA A 29 -7.34 -5.14 -1.94
CA ALA A 29 -8.34 -4.08 -2.08
C ALA A 29 -9.32 -4.05 -0.90
N VAL A 30 -9.73 -5.21 -0.40
CA VAL A 30 -10.58 -5.33 0.81
C VAL A 30 -9.87 -4.79 2.05
N PHE A 31 -8.59 -5.13 2.26
CA PHE A 31 -7.78 -4.51 3.33
C PHE A 31 -7.75 -2.99 3.20
N ALA A 32 -7.57 -2.46 1.99
CA ALA A 32 -7.54 -1.02 1.77
C ALA A 32 -8.89 -0.35 2.10
N LEU A 33 -10.02 -0.96 1.72
CA LEU A 33 -11.36 -0.49 2.09
C LEU A 33 -11.57 -0.53 3.62
N GLN A 34 -11.21 -1.63 4.27
CA GLN A 34 -11.35 -1.77 5.72
C GLN A 34 -10.53 -0.71 6.47
N LYS A 35 -9.31 -0.43 6.01
CA LYS A 35 -8.45 0.64 6.54
C LYS A 35 -9.07 2.04 6.35
N ALA A 36 -9.61 2.31 5.16
CA ALA A 36 -10.27 3.57 4.86
C ALA A 36 -11.53 3.78 5.73
N ALA A 37 -12.27 2.71 6.00
CA ALA A 37 -13.48 2.70 6.80
C ALA A 37 -13.24 2.58 8.32
N GLY A 38 -11.98 2.40 8.77
CA GLY A 38 -11.67 2.21 10.19
C GLY A 38 -12.20 0.88 10.76
N LEU A 39 -12.35 -0.13 9.92
CA LEU A 39 -12.83 -1.47 10.31
C LEU A 39 -11.68 -2.41 10.69
N SER A 40 -12.02 -3.54 11.30
CA SER A 40 -11.09 -4.66 11.48
C SER A 40 -10.55 -5.11 10.13
N ARG A 41 -9.24 -5.37 10.07
CA ARG A 41 -8.50 -5.67 8.84
C ARG A 41 -8.37 -7.18 8.67
N ASP A 42 -9.49 -7.88 8.54
CA ASP A 42 -9.56 -9.35 8.39
C ASP A 42 -9.45 -9.81 6.94
N GLY A 43 -9.58 -8.88 5.99
CA GLY A 43 -9.50 -9.16 4.55
C GLY A 43 -10.75 -9.86 4.00
N SER A 44 -11.85 -9.87 4.74
CA SER A 44 -13.10 -10.55 4.36
C SER A 44 -14.22 -9.54 4.07
N VAL A 45 -15.12 -9.89 3.15
CA VAL A 45 -16.29 -9.06 2.82
C VAL A 45 -17.48 -9.48 3.69
N GLY A 46 -17.35 -9.24 5.00
CA GLY A 46 -18.45 -9.41 5.96
C GLY A 46 -19.43 -8.22 5.93
N PRO A 47 -20.51 -8.25 6.75
CA PRO A 47 -21.58 -7.24 6.71
C PRO A 47 -21.09 -5.79 6.84
N LYS A 48 -20.14 -5.52 7.74
CA LYS A 48 -19.57 -4.18 7.94
C LYS A 48 -18.76 -3.71 6.72
N THR A 49 -17.97 -4.60 6.12
CA THR A 49 -17.19 -4.32 4.91
C THR A 49 -18.11 -4.11 3.70
N ALA A 50 -19.16 -4.94 3.56
CA ALA A 50 -20.15 -4.78 2.50
C ALA A 50 -20.90 -3.45 2.63
N LYS A 51 -21.28 -3.04 3.85
CA LYS A 51 -21.88 -1.73 4.10
C LYS A 51 -20.94 -0.58 3.72
N ALA A 52 -19.66 -0.62 4.12
CA ALA A 52 -18.69 0.41 3.78
C ALA A 52 -18.48 0.53 2.26
N LEU A 53 -18.54 -0.60 1.54
CA LEU A 53 -18.49 -0.65 0.08
C LEU A 53 -19.73 -0.01 -0.57
N ALA A 54 -20.94 -0.32 -0.05
CA ALA A 54 -22.18 0.27 -0.50
C ALA A 54 -22.25 1.79 -0.24
N ASP A 55 -21.80 2.22 0.94
CA ASP A 55 -21.73 3.64 1.34
C ASP A 55 -20.67 4.42 0.53
N GLY A 56 -19.84 3.75 -0.25
CA GLY A 56 -18.84 4.37 -1.10
C GLY A 56 -17.69 5.01 -0.32
N ILE A 57 -17.29 4.43 0.80
CA ILE A 57 -16.22 4.96 1.65
C ILE A 57 -14.91 5.05 0.85
N ARG A 58 -14.29 6.24 0.90
CA ARG A 58 -13.00 6.52 0.27
C ARG A 58 -12.15 7.45 1.15
N PRO A 59 -10.82 7.27 1.21
CA PRO A 59 -9.94 8.25 1.85
C PRO A 59 -9.87 9.54 1.03
N ARG A 60 -9.58 10.64 1.70
CA ARG A 60 -9.23 11.92 1.06
C ARG A 60 -7.71 12.09 1.08
N ALA A 61 -7.16 12.68 0.02
CA ALA A 61 -5.77 13.09 0.00
C ALA A 61 -5.59 14.42 0.74
N THR A 62 -4.41 14.61 1.31
CA THR A 62 -3.94 15.91 1.78
C THR A 62 -3.11 16.62 0.70
N LEU A 63 -2.54 15.87 -0.23
CA LEU A 63 -1.81 16.36 -1.38
C LEU A 63 -2.75 17.06 -2.37
N SER A 64 -2.52 18.34 -2.66
CA SER A 64 -3.34 19.15 -3.58
C SER A 64 -2.96 19.00 -5.07
N GLY A 65 -1.78 18.42 -5.37
CA GLY A 65 -1.24 18.26 -6.73
C GLY A 65 -1.26 16.83 -7.23
N ASN A 66 -0.23 16.48 -8.00
CA ASN A 66 0.01 15.13 -8.50
C ASN A 66 1.08 14.44 -7.65
N GLY A 67 0.88 13.20 -7.30
CA GLY A 67 1.89 12.42 -6.57
C GLY A 67 1.34 11.16 -5.93
N VAL A 68 2.14 10.64 -5.02
CA VAL A 68 1.79 9.50 -4.17
C VAL A 68 1.80 9.96 -2.71
N GLU A 69 0.74 9.68 -1.99
CA GLU A 69 0.63 9.95 -0.56
C GLU A 69 0.60 8.62 0.21
N ILE A 70 1.49 8.46 1.19
CA ILE A 70 1.52 7.30 2.08
C ILE A 70 0.93 7.72 3.42
N VAL A 71 -0.27 7.27 3.71
CA VAL A 71 -1.00 7.54 4.96
C VAL A 71 -0.56 6.52 6.00
N LEU A 72 0.48 6.84 6.76
CA LEU A 72 1.16 5.91 7.67
C LEU A 72 0.24 5.34 8.75
N ASP A 73 -0.64 6.16 9.33
CA ASP A 73 -1.54 5.74 10.40
C ASP A 73 -2.60 4.73 9.93
N ARG A 74 -2.99 4.82 8.67
CA ARG A 74 -3.95 3.92 8.04
C ARG A 74 -3.31 2.80 7.22
N GLN A 75 -2.02 2.91 6.93
CA GLN A 75 -1.30 1.97 6.06
C GLN A 75 -1.93 1.89 4.66
N LEU A 76 -2.20 3.06 4.08
CA LEU A 76 -2.71 3.22 2.72
C LEU A 76 -1.70 3.98 1.86
N LEU A 77 -1.64 3.61 0.58
CA LEU A 77 -0.94 4.37 -0.44
C LEU A 77 -1.98 4.89 -1.45
N LEU A 78 -1.97 6.21 -1.65
CA LEU A 78 -2.91 6.91 -2.52
C LEU A 78 -2.18 7.48 -3.71
N VAL A 79 -2.64 7.18 -4.92
CA VAL A 79 -2.21 7.88 -6.13
C VAL A 79 -3.14 9.07 -6.34
N VAL A 80 -2.56 10.28 -6.33
CA VAL A 80 -3.31 11.55 -6.39
C VAL A 80 -3.03 12.25 -7.71
N ARG A 81 -4.07 12.77 -8.35
CA ARG A 81 -3.99 13.60 -9.57
C ARG A 81 -4.88 14.82 -9.39
N GLY A 82 -4.29 16.01 -9.47
CA GLY A 82 -5.01 17.27 -9.27
C GLY A 82 -5.73 17.33 -7.92
N GLY A 83 -5.11 16.86 -6.83
CA GLY A 83 -5.73 16.80 -5.51
C GLY A 83 -6.79 15.71 -5.33
N THR A 84 -7.08 14.93 -6.37
CA THR A 84 -8.09 13.85 -6.32
C THR A 84 -7.43 12.49 -6.22
N VAL A 85 -7.88 11.68 -5.27
CA VAL A 85 -7.44 10.26 -5.14
C VAL A 85 -7.97 9.48 -6.35
N ARG A 86 -7.08 8.91 -7.13
CA ARG A 86 -7.41 8.06 -8.29
C ARG A 86 -7.31 6.58 -7.96
N THR A 87 -6.26 6.21 -7.21
CA THR A 87 -6.04 4.81 -6.85
C THR A 87 -5.72 4.70 -5.36
N ILE A 88 -6.29 3.70 -4.74
CA ILE A 88 -6.14 3.39 -3.31
C ILE A 88 -5.58 1.98 -3.20
N LEU A 89 -4.44 1.86 -2.50
CA LEU A 89 -3.74 0.59 -2.34
C LEU A 89 -3.52 0.29 -0.86
N ASN A 90 -3.63 -1.00 -0.51
CA ASN A 90 -3.07 -1.49 0.73
C ASN A 90 -1.55 -1.33 0.70
N THR A 91 -0.95 -0.87 1.77
CA THR A 91 0.50 -0.88 1.96
C THR A 91 0.88 -1.38 3.35
N SER A 92 2.12 -1.80 3.49
CA SER A 92 2.73 -2.18 4.77
C SER A 92 4.07 -1.44 4.88
N THR A 93 4.20 -0.60 5.91
CA THR A 93 5.36 0.29 6.12
C THR A 93 6.22 -0.18 7.29
N GLY A 94 7.19 0.61 7.75
CA GLY A 94 8.10 0.28 8.85
C GLY A 94 7.36 -0.05 10.14
N ASN A 95 7.76 -1.17 10.79
CA ASN A 95 7.12 -1.71 11.99
C ASN A 95 7.62 -1.09 13.30
N ARG A 96 8.63 -0.20 13.22
CA ARG A 96 9.29 0.48 14.34
C ARG A 96 10.12 -0.44 15.26
N GLU A 97 10.41 -1.65 14.84
CA GLU A 97 11.31 -2.55 15.55
C GLU A 97 12.78 -2.26 15.21
N GLU A 98 13.68 -2.68 16.06
CA GLU A 98 15.12 -2.66 15.77
C GLU A 98 15.47 -3.75 14.75
N TYR A 99 16.38 -3.44 13.86
CA TYR A 99 16.93 -4.40 12.90
C TYR A 99 18.40 -4.06 12.55
N THR A 100 19.09 -5.02 11.96
CA THR A 100 20.43 -4.78 11.41
C THR A 100 20.30 -4.32 9.95
N SER A 101 20.76 -3.11 9.66
CA SER A 101 20.73 -2.52 8.33
C SER A 101 21.66 -3.24 7.34
N THR A 102 21.54 -2.93 6.06
CA THR A 102 22.44 -3.48 5.02
C THR A 102 23.90 -3.11 5.18
N SER A 103 24.20 -2.07 5.96
CA SER A 103 25.57 -1.66 6.34
C SER A 103 26.07 -2.32 7.64
N GLY A 104 25.28 -3.23 8.24
CA GLY A 104 25.62 -3.91 9.49
C GLY A 104 25.32 -3.12 10.77
N ASN A 105 24.79 -1.90 10.67
CA ASN A 105 24.47 -1.06 11.82
C ASN A 105 23.06 -1.35 12.36
N ARG A 106 22.87 -1.17 13.67
CA ARG A 106 21.51 -1.18 14.26
C ARG A 106 20.72 0.03 13.79
N ALA A 107 19.47 -0.18 13.45
CA ALA A 107 18.53 0.85 12.99
C ALA A 107 17.13 0.54 13.47
N ILE A 108 16.27 1.55 13.45
CA ILE A 108 14.84 1.41 13.74
C ILE A 108 14.06 1.42 12.40
N ALA A 109 13.15 0.49 12.24
CA ALA A 109 12.33 0.29 11.03
C ALA A 109 11.27 1.38 10.86
N VAL A 110 11.67 2.61 10.55
CA VAL A 110 10.78 3.79 10.41
C VAL A 110 10.65 4.19 8.96
N THR A 111 9.40 4.34 8.48
CA THR A 111 9.10 5.07 7.25
C THR A 111 9.09 6.56 7.56
N PRO A 112 9.94 7.39 6.91
CA PRO A 112 10.07 8.80 7.26
C PRO A 112 8.82 9.59 6.88
N LYS A 113 8.48 10.59 7.69
CA LYS A 113 7.46 11.59 7.37
C LYS A 113 8.10 12.76 6.60
N GLY A 114 7.35 13.34 5.67
CA GLY A 114 7.79 14.49 4.88
C GLY A 114 7.40 14.39 3.42
N THR A 115 7.88 15.33 2.63
CA THR A 115 7.71 15.37 1.18
C THR A 115 9.04 15.02 0.51
N PHE A 116 9.01 14.04 -0.36
CA PHE A 116 10.19 13.48 -1.01
C PHE A 116 9.99 13.40 -2.53
N LYS A 117 11.11 13.33 -3.25
CA LYS A 117 11.13 12.99 -4.68
C LYS A 117 11.73 11.60 -4.86
N VAL A 118 11.19 10.82 -5.78
CA VAL A 118 11.86 9.59 -6.23
C VAL A 118 13.15 9.99 -6.95
N TYR A 119 14.28 9.56 -6.42
CA TYR A 119 15.60 9.89 -6.98
C TYR A 119 16.25 8.72 -7.72
N ARG A 120 15.76 7.50 -7.50
CA ARG A 120 16.27 6.28 -8.15
C ARG A 120 15.15 5.26 -8.33
N GLY A 121 15.10 4.62 -9.48
CA GLY A 121 14.24 3.48 -9.78
C GLY A 121 15.07 2.31 -10.32
N VAL A 122 14.59 1.09 -10.09
CA VAL A 122 15.11 -0.14 -10.70
C VAL A 122 13.93 -0.86 -11.34
N ASP A 123 14.06 -1.26 -12.61
CA ASP A 123 13.03 -2.03 -13.31
C ASP A 123 13.41 -3.52 -13.28
N GLY A 124 13.06 -4.16 -12.18
CA GLY A 124 13.36 -5.56 -11.91
C GLY A 124 13.58 -5.84 -10.43
N PRO A 125 14.01 -7.05 -10.08
CA PRO A 125 14.32 -7.40 -8.70
C PRO A 125 15.63 -6.75 -8.25
N LEU A 126 15.66 -6.29 -7.01
CA LEU A 126 16.85 -5.86 -6.31
C LEU A 126 16.96 -6.64 -4.99
N THR A 127 18.02 -7.42 -4.82
CA THR A 127 18.22 -8.25 -3.62
C THR A 127 19.31 -7.65 -2.74
N ASN A 128 19.08 -7.66 -1.43
CA ASN A 128 20.08 -7.30 -0.41
C ASN A 128 19.90 -8.19 0.83
N SER A 129 20.63 -7.94 1.90
CA SER A 129 20.56 -8.72 3.15
C SER A 129 19.21 -8.67 3.87
N LEU A 130 18.32 -7.73 3.53
CA LEU A 130 16.97 -7.59 4.09
C LEU A 130 15.90 -8.24 3.22
N GLY A 131 16.29 -8.82 2.08
CA GLY A 131 15.40 -9.51 1.16
C GLY A 131 15.33 -8.90 -0.23
N GLN A 132 14.32 -9.27 -0.99
CA GLN A 132 14.12 -8.83 -2.37
C GLN A 132 13.07 -7.72 -2.45
N LEU A 133 13.38 -6.68 -3.22
CA LEU A 133 12.49 -5.60 -3.58
C LEU A 133 12.19 -5.71 -5.08
N TRP A 134 10.89 -5.78 -5.44
CA TRP A 134 10.48 -5.77 -6.84
C TRP A 134 10.23 -4.34 -7.33
N ARG A 135 10.94 -3.93 -8.40
CA ARG A 135 10.83 -2.61 -9.03
C ARG A 135 10.86 -1.43 -8.04
N PRO A 136 11.85 -1.33 -7.13
CA PRO A 136 11.88 -0.30 -6.10
C PRO A 136 11.99 1.11 -6.69
N ARG A 137 11.27 2.04 -6.07
CA ARG A 137 11.31 3.49 -6.33
C ARG A 137 11.78 4.17 -5.04
N PHE A 138 13.08 4.47 -4.98
CA PHE A 138 13.72 5.04 -3.79
C PHE A 138 13.40 6.53 -3.65
N PHE A 139 12.94 6.93 -2.46
CA PHE A 139 12.58 8.31 -2.18
C PHE A 139 13.31 8.93 -0.99
N TYR A 140 13.88 8.12 -0.11
CA TYR A 140 14.64 8.61 1.03
C TYR A 140 15.74 7.60 1.42
N ARG A 141 17.03 7.98 1.26
CA ARG A 141 18.17 7.10 1.54
C ARG A 141 17.97 5.72 0.92
N GLY A 142 17.90 4.64 1.69
CA GLY A 142 17.62 3.29 1.21
C GLY A 142 16.14 2.89 1.26
N ILE A 143 15.22 3.80 1.52
CA ILE A 143 13.78 3.55 1.65
C ILE A 143 13.08 3.79 0.33
N ALA A 144 12.23 2.84 -0.06
CA ALA A 144 11.53 2.81 -1.35
C ALA A 144 10.04 2.43 -1.20
N VAL A 145 9.27 2.76 -2.22
CA VAL A 145 8.04 2.02 -2.55
C VAL A 145 8.45 0.87 -3.45
N HIS A 146 8.02 -0.35 -3.16
CA HIS A 146 8.41 -1.53 -3.94
C HIS A 146 7.35 -2.64 -3.89
N GLY A 147 7.37 -3.52 -4.88
CA GLY A 147 6.58 -4.75 -4.87
C GLY A 147 7.15 -5.78 -3.90
N SER A 148 6.25 -6.52 -3.27
CA SER A 148 6.53 -7.59 -2.33
C SER A 148 5.46 -8.69 -2.46
N PRO A 149 5.80 -9.97 -2.25
CA PRO A 149 4.81 -11.04 -2.19
C PRO A 149 3.99 -11.00 -0.88
N ASN A 150 4.47 -10.29 0.14
CA ASN A 150 3.82 -10.21 1.45
C ASN A 150 3.55 -8.76 1.85
N ILE A 151 2.26 -8.39 1.86
CA ILE A 151 1.77 -7.06 2.24
C ILE A 151 0.67 -7.24 3.30
N PRO A 152 1.01 -7.49 4.56
CA PRO A 152 0.01 -7.60 5.63
C PRO A 152 -0.70 -6.26 5.85
N PRO A 153 -1.89 -6.28 6.47
CA PRO A 153 -2.66 -5.06 6.71
C PRO A 153 -2.12 -4.18 7.86
N TRP A 154 -0.97 -4.52 8.43
CA TRP A 154 -0.25 -3.78 9.48
C TRP A 154 1.18 -3.45 9.04
N PRO A 155 1.89 -2.56 9.76
CA PRO A 155 3.31 -2.30 9.52
C PRO A 155 4.15 -3.56 9.74
N ALA A 156 5.02 -3.92 8.77
CA ALA A 156 5.85 -5.12 8.83
C ALA A 156 7.15 -5.01 8.02
N SER A 157 7.50 -3.82 7.51
CA SER A 157 8.74 -3.61 6.77
C SER A 157 9.83 -3.00 7.65
N HIS A 158 11.07 -2.95 7.13
CA HIS A 158 12.19 -2.23 7.73
C HIS A 158 12.20 -0.73 7.38
N GLY A 159 11.09 -0.18 6.86
CA GLY A 159 10.94 1.24 6.51
C GLY A 159 10.40 1.50 5.12
N CYS A 160 10.54 0.57 4.17
CA CYS A 160 9.94 0.67 2.84
C CYS A 160 8.40 0.59 2.90
N ALA A 161 7.73 1.12 1.88
CA ALA A 161 6.30 0.92 1.65
C ALA A 161 6.10 -0.21 0.64
N ARG A 162 5.50 -1.32 1.08
CA ARG A 162 5.26 -2.51 0.26
C ARG A 162 3.94 -2.41 -0.49
N LEU A 163 3.94 -2.81 -1.75
CA LEU A 163 2.77 -3.02 -2.61
C LEU A 163 2.80 -4.45 -3.17
N SER A 164 1.71 -4.91 -3.77
CA SER A 164 1.77 -6.14 -4.58
C SER A 164 2.67 -5.93 -5.80
N ASN A 165 3.34 -7.00 -6.24
CA ASN A 165 4.22 -6.92 -7.42
C ASN A 165 3.51 -6.44 -8.68
N ALA A 166 2.21 -6.69 -8.78
CA ALA A 166 1.41 -6.27 -9.92
C ALA A 166 0.98 -4.79 -9.85
N ALA A 167 1.08 -4.15 -8.69
CA ALA A 167 0.65 -2.76 -8.47
C ALA A 167 1.76 -1.72 -8.62
N ILE A 168 3.05 -2.16 -8.66
CA ILE A 168 4.21 -1.27 -8.72
C ILE A 168 4.62 -0.90 -10.15
#